data_fe748791cbe6e9f3f27369d68378f746
#
_entry.id   fe748791cbe6e9f3f27369d68378f746
#
_cell.length_a   1.000
_cell.length_b   1.000
_cell.length_c   1.000
_cell.angle_alpha   90.00
_cell.angle_beta   90.00
_cell.angle_gamma   90.00
#
_symmetry.space_group_name_H-M   'P 1'
#
loop_
_entity.id
_entity.type
_entity.pdbx_description
1 polymer ?
#
loop_
_entity_poly.entity_id
_entity_poly.type
_entity_poly.pdbx_seq_one_letter_code
_entity_poly.pdbx_strand_id
1 'polypeptide(L)'
;MKRLVTLAACGALAVIGAGLVRAQSDAPYTEGPVWAITMVKTKPGMGDDYLKTLAKIYKSTNDEMKKQGLILDYKVLLGNDANPQDFDILLMVEFKNMAAFDGLREKADPIADKILGSEDVQRQGAIKRMEIREIMGNKLMREVTLK
;
A
#
# COMPACT_ATOMS: atom_id res chain seq x y z
N MET A 1 66.40 -10.95 -50.48
CA MET A 1 65.55 -9.77 -50.68
C MET A 1 64.08 -10.25 -50.79
N LYS A 2 63.36 -10.29 -49.69
CA LYS A 2 61.92 -10.64 -49.67
C LYS A 2 61.19 -9.54 -48.89
N ARG A 3 60.36 -8.80 -49.61
CA ARG A 3 59.48 -7.75 -49.02
C ARG A 3 58.27 -8.38 -48.37
N LEU A 4 58.09 -8.16 -47.07
CA LEU A 4 56.89 -8.48 -46.35
C LEU A 4 55.90 -7.32 -46.54
N VAL A 5 54.74 -7.63 -47.07
CA VAL A 5 53.61 -6.71 -47.14
C VAL A 5 52.72 -6.99 -45.96
N THR A 6 52.58 -6.04 -45.05
CA THR A 6 51.70 -6.10 -43.90
C THR A 6 50.33 -5.54 -44.30
N LEU A 7 49.29 -6.39 -44.35
CA LEU A 7 47.88 -5.98 -44.50
C LEU A 7 47.36 -5.53 -43.14
N ALA A 8 46.97 -4.27 -43.02
CA ALA A 8 46.23 -3.75 -41.91
C ALA A 8 44.71 -3.98 -42.14
N ALA A 9 44.12 -4.84 -41.36
CA ALA A 9 42.67 -5.03 -41.36
C ALA A 9 42.03 -4.04 -40.40
N CYS A 10 41.36 -3.02 -40.93
CA CYS A 10 40.45 -2.14 -40.14
C CYS A 10 39.16 -2.86 -39.85
N GLY A 11 39.00 -3.35 -38.63
CA GLY A 11 37.74 -3.84 -38.12
C GLY A 11 36.84 -2.68 -37.69
N ALA A 12 35.78 -2.40 -38.44
CA ALA A 12 34.73 -1.49 -38.04
C ALA A 12 33.80 -2.18 -36.99
N LEU A 13 33.89 -1.78 -35.72
CA LEU A 13 32.94 -2.15 -34.70
C LEU A 13 31.64 -1.37 -34.95
N ALA A 14 30.63 -2.02 -35.50
CA ALA A 14 29.25 -1.51 -35.53
C ALA A 14 28.67 -1.65 -34.13
N VAL A 15 28.58 -0.57 -33.37
CA VAL A 15 27.80 -0.51 -32.10
C VAL A 15 26.34 -0.50 -32.49
N ILE A 16 25.70 -1.67 -32.46
CA ILE A 16 24.22 -1.78 -32.54
C ILE A 16 23.67 -1.26 -31.23
N GLY A 17 23.26 0.00 -31.21
CA GLY A 17 22.48 0.58 -30.14
C GLY A 17 21.13 -0.13 -30.07
N ALA A 18 21.01 -1.11 -29.18
CA ALA A 18 19.72 -1.69 -28.83
C ALA A 18 18.90 -0.60 -28.11
N GLY A 19 18.17 0.20 -28.88
CA GLY A 19 17.12 1.05 -28.35
C GLY A 19 16.13 0.18 -27.61
N LEU A 20 16.07 0.33 -26.28
CA LEU A 20 14.98 -0.21 -25.47
C LEU A 20 13.68 0.42 -25.95
N VAL A 21 13.05 -0.21 -26.94
CA VAL A 21 11.67 0.07 -27.30
C VAL A 21 10.85 -0.30 -26.06
N ARG A 22 10.53 0.68 -25.22
CA ARG A 22 9.48 0.53 -24.22
C ARG A 22 8.21 0.23 -25.01
N ALA A 23 7.81 -1.03 -25.00
CA ALA A 23 6.50 -1.40 -25.48
C ALA A 23 5.49 -0.56 -24.66
N GLN A 24 4.88 0.41 -25.33
CA GLN A 24 3.80 1.20 -24.76
C GLN A 24 2.68 0.21 -24.48
N SER A 25 2.35 -0.02 -23.22
CA SER A 25 1.30 -0.91 -22.81
C SER A 25 -0.02 -0.45 -23.46
N ASP A 26 -0.63 -1.30 -24.27
CA ASP A 26 -1.98 -1.08 -24.84
C ASP A 26 -3.10 -1.23 -23.80
N ALA A 27 -2.75 -1.18 -22.52
CA ALA A 27 -3.72 -1.24 -21.44
C ALA A 27 -4.74 -0.11 -21.59
N PRO A 28 -6.04 -0.41 -21.43
CA PRO A 28 -7.10 0.59 -21.54
C PRO A 28 -7.18 1.55 -20.35
N TYR A 29 -6.18 1.53 -19.49
CA TYR A 29 -6.09 2.35 -18.28
C TYR A 29 -4.65 2.79 -17.99
N THR A 30 -4.53 3.79 -17.14
CA THR A 30 -3.28 4.19 -16.50
C THR A 30 -3.31 3.78 -15.02
N GLU A 31 -2.22 3.19 -14.54
CA GLU A 31 -2.10 2.78 -13.14
C GLU A 31 -1.89 3.97 -12.22
N GLY A 32 -2.64 3.98 -11.12
CA GLY A 32 -2.57 4.94 -10.02
C GLY A 32 -2.00 4.35 -8.74
N PRO A 33 -2.29 4.99 -7.60
CA PRO A 33 -1.89 4.52 -6.27
C PRO A 33 -2.54 3.18 -5.91
N VAL A 34 -2.06 2.61 -4.80
CA VAL A 34 -2.56 1.34 -4.26
C VAL A 34 -3.27 1.61 -2.94
N TRP A 35 -4.45 1.06 -2.81
CA TRP A 35 -5.27 1.13 -1.61
C TRP A 35 -5.20 -0.18 -0.83
N ALA A 36 -4.75 -0.12 0.43
CA ALA A 36 -4.95 -1.19 1.39
C ALA A 36 -6.31 -0.97 2.05
N ILE A 37 -7.20 -1.93 1.87
CA ILE A 37 -8.62 -1.84 2.30
C ILE A 37 -8.89 -2.92 3.33
N THR A 38 -9.44 -2.52 4.48
CA THR A 38 -9.93 -3.43 5.51
C THR A 38 -11.44 -3.26 5.63
N MET A 39 -12.17 -4.35 5.43
CA MET A 39 -13.61 -4.43 5.62
C MET A 39 -13.91 -4.83 7.04
N VAL A 40 -14.67 -4.01 7.74
CA VAL A 40 -15.00 -4.19 9.15
C VAL A 40 -16.50 -4.27 9.31
N LYS A 41 -16.96 -5.20 10.15
CA LYS A 41 -18.32 -5.26 10.65
C LYS A 41 -18.33 -4.94 12.14
N THR A 42 -19.09 -3.93 12.54
CA THR A 42 -19.29 -3.64 13.96
C THR A 42 -20.35 -4.55 14.56
N LYS A 43 -20.20 -4.89 15.84
CA LYS A 43 -21.25 -5.61 16.55
C LYS A 43 -22.42 -4.67 16.82
N PRO A 44 -23.65 -5.19 16.92
CA PRO A 44 -24.84 -4.37 17.17
C PRO A 44 -24.65 -3.40 18.34
N GLY A 45 -24.87 -2.11 18.09
CA GLY A 45 -24.72 -1.04 19.06
C GLY A 45 -23.28 -0.59 19.34
N MET A 46 -22.27 -1.19 18.73
CA MET A 46 -20.85 -0.89 19.01
C MET A 46 -20.19 0.05 17.98
N GLY A 47 -20.94 0.56 17.01
CA GLY A 47 -20.41 1.40 15.93
C GLY A 47 -19.71 2.66 16.46
N ASP A 48 -20.37 3.43 17.33
CA ASP A 48 -19.80 4.66 17.91
C ASP A 48 -18.56 4.39 18.77
N ASP A 49 -18.53 3.29 19.54
CA ASP A 49 -17.38 2.94 20.36
C ASP A 49 -16.21 2.50 19.51
N TYR A 50 -16.47 1.83 18.39
CA TYR A 50 -15.42 1.52 17.42
C TYR A 50 -14.91 2.80 16.72
N LEU A 51 -15.77 3.72 16.30
CA LEU A 51 -15.36 5.00 15.72
C LEU A 51 -14.52 5.85 16.69
N LYS A 52 -14.88 5.91 17.97
CA LYS A 52 -14.05 6.54 19.01
C LYS A 52 -12.66 5.88 19.13
N THR A 53 -12.61 4.57 19.00
CA THR A 53 -11.36 3.80 19.00
C THR A 53 -10.52 4.14 17.77
N LEU A 54 -11.13 4.20 16.57
CA LEU A 54 -10.45 4.59 15.34
C LEU A 54 -9.89 6.02 15.43
N ALA A 55 -10.62 6.96 16.03
CA ALA A 55 -10.15 8.32 16.22
C ALA A 55 -8.86 8.39 17.07
N LYS A 56 -8.71 7.50 18.04
CA LYS A 56 -7.53 7.44 18.92
C LYS A 56 -6.34 6.75 18.28
N ILE A 57 -6.56 5.62 17.60
CA ILE A 57 -5.47 4.76 17.12
C ILE A 57 -5.26 4.86 15.62
N TYR A 58 -6.29 4.64 14.82
CA TYR A 58 -6.19 4.61 13.36
C TYR A 58 -5.81 5.99 12.81
N LYS A 59 -6.53 7.03 13.25
CA LYS A 59 -6.24 8.41 12.85
C LYS A 59 -4.84 8.83 13.25
N SER A 60 -4.46 8.66 14.54
CA SER A 60 -3.17 9.13 15.04
C SER A 60 -1.99 8.44 14.35
N THR A 61 -2.09 7.12 14.11
CA THR A 61 -1.03 6.37 13.43
C THR A 61 -0.93 6.79 11.96
N ASN A 62 -2.06 6.90 11.25
CA ASN A 62 -2.04 7.27 9.84
C ASN A 62 -1.65 8.74 9.62
N ASP A 63 -2.02 9.66 10.51
CA ASP A 63 -1.55 11.05 10.46
C ASP A 63 -0.01 11.13 10.54
N GLU A 64 0.60 10.35 11.44
CA GLU A 64 2.06 10.32 11.55
C GLU A 64 2.71 9.61 10.35
N MET A 65 2.14 8.50 9.87
CA MET A 65 2.62 7.83 8.65
C MET A 65 2.55 8.75 7.43
N LYS A 66 1.48 9.52 7.29
CA LYS A 66 1.30 10.52 6.22
C LYS A 66 2.33 11.64 6.34
N LYS A 67 2.56 12.15 7.54
CA LYS A 67 3.57 13.18 7.81
C LYS A 67 4.99 12.71 7.47
N GLN A 68 5.28 11.43 7.67
CA GLN A 68 6.57 10.83 7.31
C GLN A 68 6.65 10.39 5.84
N GLY A 69 5.59 10.57 5.04
CA GLY A 69 5.55 10.20 3.64
C GLY A 69 5.48 8.70 3.36
N LEU A 70 5.12 7.89 4.36
CA LEU A 70 4.96 6.44 4.21
C LEU A 70 3.66 6.08 3.50
N ILE A 71 2.63 6.92 3.64
CA ILE A 71 1.35 6.81 2.95
C ILE A 71 1.00 8.14 2.28
N LEU A 72 0.12 8.12 1.29
CA LEU A 72 -0.39 9.31 0.63
C LEU A 72 -1.60 9.89 1.36
N ASP A 73 -2.54 9.02 1.68
CA ASP A 73 -3.80 9.39 2.36
C ASP A 73 -4.41 8.19 3.08
N TYR A 74 -5.46 8.44 3.86
CA TYR A 74 -6.30 7.41 4.43
C TYR A 74 -7.73 7.88 4.54
N LYS A 75 -8.69 6.94 4.54
CA LYS A 75 -10.13 7.22 4.61
C LYS A 75 -10.82 6.20 5.50
N VAL A 76 -11.91 6.63 6.10
CA VAL A 76 -12.89 5.76 6.75
C VAL A 76 -14.22 6.01 6.06
N LEU A 77 -14.80 4.98 5.46
CA LEU A 77 -16.16 5.05 4.91
C LEU A 77 -17.08 4.31 5.86
N LEU A 78 -18.19 4.95 6.20
CA LEU A 78 -19.23 4.38 7.04
C LEU A 78 -20.47 4.15 6.17
N GLY A 79 -21.06 2.97 6.30
CA GLY A 79 -22.25 2.58 5.56
C GLY A 79 -23.19 1.72 6.40
N ASN A 80 -24.15 1.13 5.74
CA ASN A 80 -25.03 0.12 6.34
C ASN A 80 -24.72 -1.22 5.68
N ASP A 81 -24.68 -2.28 6.47
CA ASP A 81 -24.58 -3.64 5.96
C ASP A 81 -25.85 -4.02 5.17
N ALA A 82 -25.69 -4.53 3.97
CA ALA A 82 -26.80 -4.95 3.11
C ALA A 82 -27.36 -6.32 3.50
N ASN A 83 -26.58 -7.13 4.20
CA ASN A 83 -26.94 -8.46 4.68
C ASN A 83 -26.02 -8.89 5.84
N PRO A 84 -26.32 -10.00 6.55
CA PRO A 84 -25.53 -10.45 7.70
C PRO A 84 -24.05 -10.75 7.42
N GLN A 85 -23.66 -10.99 6.19
CA GLN A 85 -22.28 -11.27 5.76
C GLN A 85 -21.55 -10.03 5.25
N ASP A 86 -22.21 -8.87 5.20
CA ASP A 86 -21.63 -7.62 4.73
C ASP A 86 -20.90 -6.86 5.86
N PHE A 87 -20.20 -5.81 5.49
CA PHE A 87 -19.48 -4.91 6.38
C PHE A 87 -20.16 -3.53 6.39
N ASP A 88 -19.94 -2.77 7.45
CA ASP A 88 -20.47 -1.42 7.63
C ASP A 88 -19.39 -0.33 7.63
N ILE A 89 -18.12 -0.72 7.74
CA ILE A 89 -17.00 0.22 7.72
C ILE A 89 -15.91 -0.26 6.76
N LEU A 90 -15.40 0.65 5.92
CA LEU A 90 -14.15 0.47 5.17
C LEU A 90 -13.07 1.37 5.77
N LEU A 91 -11.95 0.75 6.14
CA LEU A 91 -10.72 1.45 6.45
C LEU A 91 -9.82 1.37 5.23
N MET A 92 -9.35 2.51 4.74
CA MET A 92 -8.59 2.59 3.50
C MET A 92 -7.32 3.39 3.72
N VAL A 93 -6.18 2.85 3.30
CA VAL A 93 -4.88 3.54 3.33
C VAL A 93 -4.30 3.57 1.93
N GLU A 94 -3.91 4.73 1.47
CA GLU A 94 -3.38 4.98 0.13
C GLU A 94 -1.85 4.97 0.15
N PHE A 95 -1.26 4.11 -0.68
CA PHE A 95 0.18 3.99 -0.90
C PHE A 95 0.53 4.42 -2.32
N LYS A 96 1.70 5.01 -2.50
CA LYS A 96 2.16 5.49 -3.81
C LYS A 96 2.15 4.40 -4.89
N ASN A 97 2.56 3.19 -4.55
CA ASN A 97 2.63 2.01 -5.43
C ASN A 97 2.88 0.74 -4.59
N MET A 98 2.99 -0.42 -5.24
CA MET A 98 3.27 -1.68 -4.55
C MET A 98 4.64 -1.70 -3.85
N ALA A 99 5.66 -1.02 -4.40
CA ALA A 99 6.99 -0.97 -3.78
C ALA A 99 7.00 -0.21 -2.44
N ALA A 100 5.95 0.56 -2.13
CA ALA A 100 5.81 1.22 -0.82
C ALA A 100 5.66 0.24 0.36
N PHE A 101 5.34 -1.02 0.07
CA PHE A 101 5.26 -2.07 1.09
C PHE A 101 6.63 -2.67 1.44
N ASP A 102 7.66 -2.45 0.60
CA ASP A 102 9.01 -2.96 0.85
C ASP A 102 9.63 -2.22 2.05
N GLY A 103 9.97 -2.97 3.11
CA GLY A 103 10.49 -2.42 4.36
C GLY A 103 9.52 -1.48 5.11
N LEU A 104 8.22 -1.54 4.80
CA LEU A 104 7.21 -0.70 5.46
C LEU A 104 7.13 -0.99 6.95
N ARG A 105 7.21 -2.26 7.34
CA ARG A 105 7.12 -2.66 8.74
C ARG A 105 8.19 -1.99 9.60
N GLU A 106 9.45 -2.04 9.16
CA GLU A 106 10.58 -1.45 9.90
C GLU A 106 10.42 0.07 10.10
N LYS A 107 9.69 0.74 9.21
CA LYS A 107 9.40 2.18 9.31
C LYS A 107 8.14 2.48 10.11
N ALA A 108 7.14 1.60 10.06
CA ALA A 108 5.85 1.81 10.70
C ALA A 108 5.83 1.35 12.17
N ASP A 109 6.57 0.28 12.53
CA ASP A 109 6.60 -0.23 13.90
C ASP A 109 7.04 0.84 14.92
N PRO A 110 8.09 1.66 14.71
CA PRO A 110 8.46 2.74 15.64
C PRO A 110 7.36 3.79 15.81
N ILE A 111 6.57 4.04 14.78
CA ILE A 111 5.42 4.97 14.85
C ILE A 111 4.32 4.36 15.73
N ALA A 112 4.02 3.08 15.49
CA ALA A 112 3.03 2.35 16.28
C ALA A 112 3.44 2.28 17.76
N ASP A 113 4.69 1.95 18.06
CA ASP A 113 5.22 1.88 19.42
C ASP A 113 5.12 3.22 20.16
N LYS A 114 5.43 4.31 19.46
CA LYS A 114 5.34 5.66 20.03
C LYS A 114 3.90 6.07 20.35
N ILE A 115 2.94 5.70 19.50
CA ILE A 115 1.53 6.16 19.60
C ILE A 115 0.69 5.22 20.43
N LEU A 116 0.88 3.90 20.26
CA LEU A 116 0.02 2.86 20.82
C LEU A 116 0.64 2.17 22.02
N GLY A 117 1.93 2.35 22.26
CA GLY A 117 2.70 1.67 23.30
C GLY A 117 3.35 0.39 22.83
N SER A 118 3.88 -0.40 23.76
CA SER A 118 4.60 -1.64 23.46
C SER A 118 3.76 -2.65 22.68
N GLU A 119 4.42 -3.60 22.04
CA GLU A 119 3.79 -4.68 21.27
C GLU A 119 2.72 -5.42 22.10
N ASP A 120 2.97 -5.66 23.40
CA ASP A 120 1.99 -6.27 24.29
C ASP A 120 0.72 -5.42 24.46
N VAL A 121 0.87 -4.10 24.62
CA VAL A 121 -0.27 -3.17 24.70
C VAL A 121 -1.05 -3.17 23.38
N GLN A 122 -0.36 -3.16 22.26
CA GLN A 122 -0.97 -3.20 20.94
C GLN A 122 -1.74 -4.51 20.73
N ARG A 123 -1.15 -5.66 21.12
CA ARG A 123 -1.77 -6.99 21.05
C ARG A 123 -3.03 -7.07 21.91
N GLN A 124 -2.95 -6.63 23.18
CA GLN A 124 -4.12 -6.59 24.07
C GLN A 124 -5.23 -5.69 23.52
N GLY A 125 -4.85 -4.53 22.99
CA GLY A 125 -5.78 -3.62 22.33
C GLY A 125 -6.43 -4.25 21.08
N ALA A 126 -5.69 -5.05 20.31
CA ALA A 126 -6.23 -5.78 19.17
C ALA A 126 -7.26 -6.83 19.61
N ILE A 127 -6.96 -7.61 20.65
CA ILE A 127 -7.89 -8.60 21.25
C ILE A 127 -9.18 -7.90 21.73
N LYS A 128 -9.04 -6.83 22.50
CA LYS A 128 -10.18 -6.08 23.01
C LYS A 128 -11.07 -5.51 21.90
N ARG A 129 -10.50 -5.09 20.78
CA ARG A 129 -11.28 -4.63 19.63
C ARG A 129 -12.13 -5.73 18.99
N MET A 130 -11.75 -7.02 19.12
CA MET A 130 -12.56 -8.13 18.62
C MET A 130 -13.89 -8.28 19.38
N GLU A 131 -14.00 -7.70 20.57
CA GLU A 131 -15.25 -7.67 21.34
C GLU A 131 -16.31 -6.75 20.73
N ILE A 132 -15.88 -5.74 19.95
CA ILE A 132 -16.78 -4.70 19.39
C ILE A 132 -16.87 -4.74 17.87
N ARG A 133 -16.00 -5.51 17.20
CA ARG A 133 -15.96 -5.60 15.73
C ARG A 133 -15.45 -6.95 15.24
N GLU A 134 -15.68 -7.23 13.97
CA GLU A 134 -15.12 -8.33 13.20
C GLU A 134 -14.41 -7.79 11.95
N ILE A 135 -13.28 -8.38 11.56
CA ILE A 135 -12.63 -8.11 10.28
C ILE A 135 -13.21 -9.09 9.26
N MET A 136 -13.96 -8.56 8.30
CA MET A 136 -14.59 -9.34 7.24
C MET A 136 -13.62 -9.67 6.10
N GLY A 137 -12.54 -8.91 5.97
CA GLY A 137 -11.50 -9.17 4.99
C GLY A 137 -10.56 -8.00 4.77
N ASN A 138 -9.47 -8.28 4.03
CA ASN A 138 -8.49 -7.30 3.61
C ASN A 138 -8.22 -7.45 2.11
N LYS A 139 -8.03 -6.32 1.41
CA LYS A 139 -7.70 -6.29 -0.01
C LYS A 139 -6.63 -5.25 -0.30
N LEU A 140 -5.79 -5.52 -1.28
CA LEU A 140 -5.02 -4.49 -1.97
C LEU A 140 -5.68 -4.24 -3.32
N MET A 141 -5.99 -2.99 -3.61
CA MET A 141 -6.60 -2.59 -4.88
C MET A 141 -5.79 -1.45 -5.48
N ARG A 142 -5.58 -1.51 -6.79
CA ARG A 142 -4.95 -0.43 -7.53
C ARG A 142 -6.02 0.49 -8.09
N GLU A 143 -5.86 1.77 -7.85
CA GLU A 143 -6.62 2.78 -8.55
C GLU A 143 -6.18 2.83 -10.02
N VAL A 144 -7.12 2.97 -10.93
CA VAL A 144 -6.84 3.10 -12.35
C VAL A 144 -7.65 4.24 -12.95
N THR A 145 -7.05 4.95 -13.89
CA THR A 145 -7.74 5.94 -14.71
C THR A 145 -7.98 5.33 -16.09
N LEU A 146 -9.23 5.22 -16.51
CA LEU A 146 -9.58 4.74 -17.84
C LEU A 146 -9.14 5.76 -18.91
N LYS A 147 -8.65 5.25 -20.05
CA LYS A 147 -8.24 6.06 -21.20
C LYS A 147 -9.42 6.41 -22.08
#